data_ca25f48c2738bff5be3a374453b8a5d6
#
_entry.id   ca25f48c2738bff5be3a374453b8a5d6
#
_cell.length_a   1.000
_cell.length_b   1.000
_cell.length_c   1.000
_cell.angle_alpha   90.00
_cell.angle_beta   90.00
_cell.angle_gamma   90.00
#
_symmetry.space_group_name_H-M   'P 1'
#
loop_
_entity.id
_entity.type
_entity.pdbx_description
1 polymer ?
#
loop_
_entity_poly.entity_id
_entity_poly.type
_entity_poly.pdbx_seq_one_letter_code
_entity_poly.pdbx_strand_id
1 'polypeptide(L)'
;MVPNLRVAVSKRIEEFEPIARSRAGGITFSLVTSDSLQTILRPTFLDRFSASGLRKFDRIEVNADCLGAGERATLLVEENLEGKVKVRKL
;
A
#
# COMPACT_ATOMS: atom_id res chain seq x y z
N MET A 1 36.60 -10.01 -1.67
CA MET A 1 35.78 -10.39 -1.73
C MET A 1 34.68 -9.62 -1.85
N VAL A 2 34.00 -9.43 -2.29
CA VAL A 2 33.04 -8.73 -2.56
C VAL A 2 31.82 -9.01 -2.02
N PRO A 3 31.70 -9.59 -1.23
CA PRO A 3 30.62 -9.99 -0.63
C PRO A 3 29.59 -9.04 -0.29
N ASN A 4 29.97 -7.96 -0.04
CA ASN A 4 29.01 -7.09 0.43
C ASN A 4 28.10 -6.62 -0.57
N LEU A 5 28.32 -6.87 -1.71
CA LEU A 5 27.49 -6.40 -2.68
C LEU A 5 26.12 -6.76 -2.52
N ARG A 6 25.89 -7.93 -2.21
CA ARG A 6 24.62 -8.37 -2.21
C ARG A 6 23.84 -7.78 -1.15
N VAL A 7 24.40 -7.33 -0.23
CA VAL A 7 23.66 -6.83 0.86
C VAL A 7 22.88 -5.61 0.43
N ALA A 8 23.43 -4.87 -0.43
CA ALA A 8 22.81 -3.64 -0.83
C ALA A 8 21.51 -3.82 -1.55
N VAL A 9 21.30 -4.99 -2.10
CA VAL A 9 20.10 -5.14 -2.84
C VAL A 9 18.95 -5.65 -2.07
N SER A 10 19.08 -5.91 -0.84
CA SER A 10 17.96 -6.47 -0.14
C SER A 10 17.12 -5.44 0.57
N LYS A 11 17.33 -4.19 0.31
CA LYS A 11 16.56 -3.16 0.96
C LYS A 11 15.11 -3.21 0.52
N ARG A 12 14.21 -3.14 1.45
CA ARG A 12 12.80 -3.13 1.16
C ARG A 12 12.16 -1.98 1.92
N ILE A 13 11.24 -1.30 1.27
CA ILE A 13 10.53 -0.16 1.86
C ILE A 13 9.04 -0.48 1.90
N GLU A 14 8.42 -0.22 3.02
CA GLU A 14 6.99 -0.33 3.14
C GLU A 14 6.55 0.63 4.24
N GLU A 15 5.85 1.70 3.85
CA GLU A 15 5.34 2.70 4.78
C GLU A 15 3.86 2.91 4.53
N PHE A 16 3.06 2.83 5.54
CA PHE A 16 1.61 2.96 5.42
C PHE A 16 1.09 3.84 6.55
N GLU A 17 0.46 4.95 6.20
CA GLU A 17 -0.03 5.90 7.19
C GLU A 17 -1.19 6.74 6.67
N PRO A 18 -2.04 7.25 7.56
CA PRO A 18 -3.09 8.15 7.15
C PRO A 18 -2.49 9.52 6.84
N ILE A 19 -2.91 10.16 5.78
CA ILE A 19 -2.38 11.46 5.37
C ILE A 19 -3.43 12.56 5.24
N ALA A 20 -4.68 12.22 5.12
CA ALA A 20 -5.73 13.24 4.95
C ALA A 20 -7.09 12.71 5.37
N ARG A 21 -7.97 13.60 5.74
CA ARG A 21 -9.34 13.25 6.09
C ARG A 21 -10.28 14.01 5.16
N SER A 22 -11.18 13.28 4.53
CA SER A 22 -12.16 13.86 3.63
C SER A 22 -13.33 14.42 4.41
N ARG A 23 -13.95 15.47 3.89
CA ARG A 23 -15.17 16.01 4.49
C ARG A 23 -16.30 14.99 4.43
N ALA A 24 -16.27 14.12 3.47
CA ALA A 24 -17.29 13.11 3.35
C ALA A 24 -17.12 11.97 4.34
N GLY A 25 -16.08 12.04 5.17
CA GLY A 25 -15.89 11.05 6.22
C GLY A 25 -14.86 9.99 5.97
N GLY A 26 -14.31 9.91 4.81
CA GLY A 26 -13.26 8.92 4.53
C GLY A 26 -11.88 9.45 4.87
N ILE A 27 -10.95 8.54 5.06
CA ILE A 27 -9.56 8.88 5.29
C ILE A 27 -8.75 8.43 4.08
N THR A 28 -7.77 9.23 3.70
CA THR A 28 -6.81 8.83 2.67
C THR A 28 -5.54 8.37 3.37
N PHE A 29 -5.10 7.18 3.01
CA PHE A 29 -3.86 6.61 3.52
C PHE A 29 -2.81 6.66 2.40
N SER A 30 -1.56 6.69 2.78
CA SER A 30 -0.45 6.63 1.83
C SER A 30 0.28 5.30 2.01
N LEU A 31 0.49 4.60 0.92
CA LEU A 31 1.33 3.40 0.92
C LEU A 31 2.51 3.66 0.00
N VAL A 32 3.71 3.67 0.57
CA VAL A 32 4.94 3.80 -0.21
C VAL A 32 5.70 2.48 -0.06
N THR A 33 5.94 1.81 -1.15
CA THR A 33 6.56 0.50 -1.07
C THR A 33 7.46 0.21 -2.27
N SER A 34 8.48 -0.62 -2.04
CA SER A 34 9.33 -1.09 -3.10
C SER A 34 8.69 -2.24 -3.89
N ASP A 35 7.56 -2.77 -3.44
CA ASP A 35 6.83 -3.78 -4.20
C ASP A 35 6.19 -3.17 -5.44
N SER A 36 5.97 -3.96 -6.47
CA SER A 36 5.32 -3.48 -7.68
C SER A 36 3.82 -3.31 -7.47
N LEU A 37 3.18 -2.50 -8.30
CA LEU A 37 1.75 -2.32 -8.22
C LEU A 37 1.02 -3.64 -8.43
N GLN A 38 1.51 -4.47 -9.34
CA GLN A 38 0.91 -5.76 -9.59
C GLN A 38 0.92 -6.62 -8.32
N THR A 39 1.98 -6.57 -7.56
CA THR A 39 2.06 -7.32 -6.30
C THR A 39 1.05 -6.77 -5.28
N ILE A 40 0.93 -5.45 -5.18
CA ILE A 40 0.00 -4.84 -4.25
C ILE A 40 -1.44 -5.20 -4.57
N LEU A 41 -1.76 -5.35 -5.83
CA LEU A 41 -3.13 -5.66 -6.24
C LEU A 41 -3.49 -7.14 -6.11
N ARG A 42 -2.59 -7.98 -5.62
CA ARG A 42 -2.92 -9.38 -5.35
C ARG A 42 -3.92 -9.46 -4.21
N PRO A 43 -4.82 -10.42 -4.26
CA PRO A 43 -5.94 -10.48 -3.32
C PRO A 43 -5.63 -10.38 -1.82
N THR A 44 -4.48 -10.82 -1.39
CA THR A 44 -4.19 -10.84 0.04
C THR A 44 -3.15 -9.83 0.48
N PHE A 45 -2.60 -9.04 -0.44
CA PHE A 45 -1.53 -8.14 -0.07
C PHE A 45 -1.93 -7.12 1.00
N LEU A 46 -3.06 -6.49 0.83
CA LEU A 46 -3.47 -5.40 1.72
C LEU A 46 -4.04 -5.89 3.06
N ASP A 47 -4.24 -7.19 3.22
CA ASP A 47 -4.73 -7.73 4.48
C ASP A 47 -3.80 -7.38 5.63
N ARG A 48 -2.51 -7.17 5.36
CA ARG A 48 -1.53 -6.77 6.36
C ARG A 48 -1.86 -5.43 6.99
N PHE A 49 -2.67 -4.61 6.33
CA PHE A 49 -3.04 -3.30 6.84
C PHE A 49 -4.45 -3.30 7.43
N SER A 50 -5.07 -4.45 7.57
CA SER A 50 -6.45 -4.53 8.05
C SER A 50 -6.67 -3.90 9.43
N ALA A 51 -5.64 -3.91 10.27
CA ALA A 51 -5.74 -3.36 11.61
C ALA A 51 -5.45 -1.85 11.67
N SER A 52 -5.20 -1.22 10.55
CA SER A 52 -4.83 0.20 10.51
C SER A 52 -6.02 1.14 10.52
N GLY A 53 -7.21 0.64 10.71
CA GLY A 53 -8.40 1.48 10.74
C GLY A 53 -9.04 1.72 9.39
N LEU A 54 -8.66 0.94 8.37
CA LEU A 54 -9.28 1.08 7.06
C LEU A 54 -10.76 0.78 7.12
N ARG A 55 -11.55 1.60 6.46
CA ARG A 55 -12.98 1.44 6.39
C ARG A 55 -13.48 1.61 4.97
N LYS A 56 -14.68 1.14 4.70
CA LYS A 56 -15.31 1.34 3.41
C LYS A 56 -15.28 2.82 3.05
N PHE A 57 -14.96 3.11 1.82
CA PHE A 57 -14.85 4.45 1.25
C PHE A 57 -13.54 5.19 1.56
N ASP A 58 -12.66 4.62 2.37
CA ASP A 58 -11.34 5.19 2.53
C ASP A 58 -10.55 4.98 1.25
N ARG A 59 -9.51 5.73 1.05
CA ARG A 59 -8.66 5.63 -0.13
C ARG A 59 -7.23 5.33 0.25
N ILE A 60 -6.52 4.68 -0.63
CA ILE A 60 -5.10 4.44 -0.45
C ILE A 60 -4.38 4.99 -1.67
N GLU A 61 -3.53 6.00 -1.44
CA GLU A 61 -2.67 6.55 -2.49
C GLU A 61 -1.43 5.70 -2.50
N VAL A 62 -1.20 4.98 -3.59
CA VAL A 62 -0.11 4.03 -3.68
C VAL A 62 1.05 4.60 -4.48
N ASN A 63 2.26 4.55 -3.91
CA ASN A 63 3.49 4.80 -4.62
C ASN A 63 4.28 3.50 -4.59
N ALA A 64 4.12 2.70 -5.62
CA ALA A 64 4.74 1.40 -5.75
C ALA A 64 6.07 1.49 -6.47
N ASP A 65 6.86 0.44 -6.36
CA ASP A 65 8.16 0.35 -7.02
C ASP A 65 9.01 1.60 -6.72
N CYS A 66 9.01 2.04 -5.49
CA CYS A 66 9.62 3.30 -5.12
C CYS A 66 11.15 3.32 -5.26
N LEU A 67 11.78 2.17 -5.38
CA LEU A 67 13.22 2.09 -5.62
C LEU A 67 13.54 1.92 -7.11
N GLY A 68 12.52 1.82 -7.95
CA GLY A 68 12.68 1.70 -9.40
C GLY A 68 12.03 2.87 -10.11
N ALA A 69 11.33 2.59 -11.20
CA ALA A 69 10.71 3.64 -12.00
C ALA A 69 9.53 4.32 -11.32
N GLY A 70 8.93 3.67 -10.39
CA GLY A 70 7.78 4.22 -9.68
C GLY A 70 6.47 3.98 -10.40
N GLU A 71 5.45 3.57 -9.66
CA GLU A 71 4.12 3.38 -10.19
C GLU A 71 3.15 3.97 -9.20
N ARG A 72 2.14 4.67 -9.66
CA ARG A 72 1.15 5.28 -8.78
C ARG A 72 -0.24 4.79 -9.10
N ALA A 73 -1.06 4.68 -8.07
CA ALA A 73 -2.46 4.33 -8.22
C ALA A 73 -3.22 4.80 -7.00
N THR A 74 -4.51 5.01 -7.16
CA THR A 74 -5.40 5.27 -6.03
C THR A 74 -6.34 4.08 -5.92
N LEU A 75 -6.47 3.55 -4.72
CA LEU A 75 -7.34 2.43 -4.44
C LEU A 75 -8.49 2.89 -3.55
N LEU A 76 -9.69 2.41 -3.82
CA LEU A 76 -10.84 2.67 -2.98
C LEU A 76 -11.09 1.44 -2.14
N VAL A 77 -11.17 1.60 -0.82
CA VAL A 77 -11.47 0.48 0.08
C VAL A 77 -12.95 0.15 -0.02
N GLU A 78 -13.25 -1.05 -0.43
CA GLU A 78 -14.62 -1.52 -0.54
C GLU A 78 -15.07 -2.24 0.72
N GLU A 79 -14.12 -2.85 1.42
CA GLU A 79 -14.47 -3.65 2.57
C GLU A 79 -13.23 -3.96 3.40
N ASN A 80 -13.35 -3.98 4.71
CA ASN A 80 -12.30 -4.47 5.59
C ASN A 80 -13.02 -5.30 6.66
N LEU A 81 -13.04 -6.62 6.44
CA LEU A 81 -13.82 -7.50 7.28
C LEU A 81 -13.02 -8.74 7.63
N GLU A 82 -12.96 -9.05 8.91
CA GLU A 82 -12.28 -10.24 9.39
C GLU A 82 -10.83 -10.36 8.89
N GLY A 83 -10.14 -9.26 8.88
CA GLY A 83 -8.72 -9.25 8.47
C GLY A 83 -8.50 -9.23 6.97
N LYS A 84 -9.58 -9.15 6.18
CA LYS A 84 -9.46 -9.11 4.72
C LYS A 84 -9.85 -7.75 4.19
N VAL A 85 -8.98 -7.17 3.38
CA VAL A 85 -9.22 -5.85 2.80
C VAL A 85 -9.46 -6.00 1.31
N LYS A 86 -10.62 -5.51 0.85
CA LYS A 86 -10.97 -5.51 -0.54
C LYS A 86 -10.90 -4.10 -1.06
N VAL A 87 -10.26 -3.92 -2.19
CA VAL A 87 -10.12 -2.61 -2.81
C VAL A 87 -10.45 -2.65 -4.28
N ARG A 88 -10.69 -1.49 -4.85
CA ARG A 88 -10.87 -1.32 -6.27
C ARG A 88 -9.93 -0.20 -6.73
N LYS A 89 -9.24 -0.43 -7.82
CA LYS A 89 -8.37 0.59 -8.39
C LYS A 89 -9.23 1.66 -9.07
N LEU A 90 -8.99 2.89 -8.76
CA LEU A 90 -9.71 4.00 -9.36
C LEU A 90 -9.06 4.50 -10.64
#